data_220fdc7cae9a8161279e6644358ed4d5
#
_entry.id   220fdc7cae9a8161279e6644358ed4d5
#
_cell.length_a   1.000
_cell.length_b   1.000
_cell.length_c   1.000
_cell.angle_alpha   90.00
_cell.angle_beta   90.00
_cell.angle_gamma   90.00
#
_symmetry.space_group_name_H-M   'P 1'
#
loop_
_entity.id
_entity.type
_entity.pdbx_description
1 polymer ?
#
loop_
_entity_poly.entity_id
_entity_poly.type
_entity_poly.pdbx_seq_one_letter_code
_entity_poly.pdbx_strand_id
1 'polypeptide(L)'
;MLAYLYVVLAIAARGLAGTGTLSLHGFTPLGASLLFFGSRMPRKQFWIPVALLIGTDVYLNFFRYHMALTWDQAVVWAWYAGACCIGMLLRGRVKPLFVGGAAIGSSVSFFLISNFAVWLAGNIAYPKTLAGLGACFTAAIPFFRNDLISSLMFSAVFFAIPVLARYAAQAAEQKSAAA
;
A
#
# COMPACT_ATOMS: atom_id res chain seq x y z
N MET A 1 9.07 5.54 -14.88
CA MET A 1 9.29 6.60 -13.89
C MET A 1 8.12 6.78 -12.90
N LEU A 2 6.85 6.85 -13.33
CA LEU A 2 5.70 7.04 -12.42
C LEU A 2 5.62 6.03 -11.27
N ALA A 3 5.95 4.75 -11.50
CA ALA A 3 5.88 3.73 -10.45
C ALA A 3 6.82 4.01 -9.28
N TYR A 4 8.01 4.48 -9.56
CA TYR A 4 8.97 4.89 -8.51
C TYR A 4 8.50 6.16 -7.78
N LEU A 5 7.95 7.13 -8.53
CA LEU A 5 7.39 8.35 -7.96
C LEU A 5 6.29 8.03 -6.94
N TYR A 6 5.41 7.08 -7.26
CA TYR A 6 4.33 6.69 -6.34
C TYR A 6 4.84 5.97 -5.08
N VAL A 7 5.92 5.18 -5.20
CA VAL A 7 6.57 4.59 -4.02
C VAL A 7 7.21 5.67 -3.15
N VAL A 8 7.91 6.64 -3.74
CA VAL A 8 8.48 7.77 -3.01
C VAL A 8 7.38 8.60 -2.33
N LEU A 9 6.26 8.83 -3.01
CA LEU A 9 5.10 9.52 -2.43
C LEU A 9 4.54 8.75 -1.21
N ALA A 10 4.47 7.42 -1.30
CA ALA A 10 4.02 6.58 -0.18
C ALA A 10 4.97 6.67 1.02
N ILE A 11 6.28 6.67 0.79
CA ILE A 11 7.30 6.84 1.82
C ILE A 11 7.18 8.22 2.47
N ALA A 12 7.07 9.28 1.67
CA ALA A 12 6.90 10.64 2.17
C ALA A 12 5.63 10.80 3.00
N ALA A 13 4.50 10.25 2.55
CA ALA A 13 3.24 10.27 3.28
C ALA A 13 3.35 9.57 4.64
N ARG A 14 4.08 8.44 4.73
CA ARG A 14 4.35 7.76 6.00
C ARG A 14 5.23 8.59 6.93
N GLY A 15 6.26 9.21 6.41
CA GLY A 15 7.12 10.12 7.19
C GLY A 15 6.33 11.28 7.78
N LEU A 16 5.46 11.91 6.98
CA LEU A 16 4.60 13.02 7.42
C LEU A 16 3.53 12.58 8.42
N ALA A 17 2.90 11.42 8.22
CA ALA A 17 1.95 10.86 9.19
C ALA A 17 2.61 10.60 10.56
N GLY A 18 3.88 10.21 10.58
CA GLY A 18 4.67 10.04 11.80
C GLY A 18 4.95 11.34 12.56
N THR A 19 4.83 12.51 11.93
CA THR A 19 5.07 13.82 12.59
C THR A 19 3.89 14.31 13.44
N GLY A 20 2.74 13.63 13.42
CA GLY A 20 1.53 14.03 14.13
C GLY A 20 0.78 15.20 13.48
N THR A 21 1.34 15.82 12.43
CA THR A 21 0.71 16.94 11.70
C THR A 21 -0.50 16.50 10.88
N LEU A 22 -0.57 15.22 10.52
CA LEU A 22 -1.69 14.62 9.80
C LEU A 22 -2.13 13.35 10.56
N SER A 23 -3.21 13.44 11.32
CA SER A 23 -3.79 12.29 12.05
C SER A 23 -4.53 11.31 11.13
N LEU A 24 -3.99 11.07 9.93
CA LEU A 24 -4.54 10.15 8.94
C LEU A 24 -4.08 8.71 9.22
N HIS A 25 -4.44 8.18 10.38
CA HIS A 25 -4.10 6.82 10.78
C HIS A 25 -4.51 5.80 9.71
N GLY A 26 -3.51 5.20 9.04
CA GLY A 26 -3.72 4.21 7.99
C GLY A 26 -4.12 4.76 6.61
N PHE A 27 -4.31 6.08 6.45
CA PHE A 27 -4.63 6.69 5.15
C PHE A 27 -3.34 7.02 4.40
N THR A 28 -2.80 6.07 3.66
CA THR A 28 -1.55 6.23 2.90
C THR A 28 -1.67 5.62 1.50
N PRO A 29 -0.94 6.11 0.49
CA PRO A 29 -0.96 5.55 -0.85
C PRO A 29 -0.14 4.26 -0.99
N LEU A 30 0.20 3.59 0.14
CA LEU A 30 1.15 2.47 0.16
C LEU A 30 0.65 1.28 -0.67
N GLY A 31 -0.54 0.76 -0.38
CA GLY A 31 -1.12 -0.38 -1.10
C GLY A 31 -1.24 -0.09 -2.59
N ALA A 32 -1.78 1.08 -2.95
CA ALA A 32 -1.94 1.51 -4.34
C ALA A 32 -0.59 1.64 -5.07
N SER A 33 0.46 2.16 -4.41
CA SER A 33 1.80 2.30 -5.00
C SER A 33 2.43 0.94 -5.31
N LEU A 34 2.28 -0.05 -4.41
CA LEU A 34 2.78 -1.41 -4.60
C LEU A 34 2.03 -2.14 -5.72
N LEU A 35 0.70 -2.01 -5.76
CA LEU A 35 -0.14 -2.56 -6.84
C LEU A 35 0.26 -1.96 -8.20
N PHE A 36 0.41 -0.65 -8.27
CA PHE A 36 0.82 0.03 -9.49
C PHE A 36 2.23 -0.39 -9.91
N PHE A 37 3.19 -0.43 -8.97
CA PHE A 37 4.56 -0.86 -9.24
C PHE A 37 4.58 -2.29 -9.80
N GLY A 38 3.92 -3.24 -9.16
CA GLY A 38 3.81 -4.61 -9.62
C GLY A 38 3.21 -4.73 -11.02
N SER A 39 2.22 -3.89 -11.35
CA SER A 39 1.55 -3.91 -12.65
C SER A 39 2.40 -3.36 -13.80
N ARG A 40 3.37 -2.46 -13.53
CA ARG A 40 4.08 -1.70 -14.57
C ARG A 40 5.56 -2.03 -14.68
N MET A 41 6.20 -2.42 -13.58
CA MET A 41 7.66 -2.60 -13.55
C MET A 41 8.07 -4.07 -13.82
N PRO A 42 9.27 -4.32 -14.37
CA PRO A 42 9.77 -5.67 -14.57
C PRO A 42 9.74 -6.51 -13.28
N ARG A 43 9.42 -7.80 -13.42
CA ARG A 43 9.37 -8.70 -12.26
C ARG A 43 10.65 -8.72 -11.42
N LYS A 44 11.80 -8.53 -12.07
CA LYS A 44 13.11 -8.49 -11.39
C LYS A 44 13.30 -7.29 -10.45
N GLN A 45 12.43 -6.28 -10.54
CA GLN A 45 12.54 -5.05 -9.75
C GLN A 45 11.57 -4.99 -8.57
N PHE A 46 10.75 -6.04 -8.33
CA PHE A 46 9.74 -6.04 -7.27
C PHE A 46 10.33 -5.83 -5.87
N TRP A 47 11.57 -6.24 -5.65
CA TRP A 47 12.28 -6.09 -4.38
C TRP A 47 12.63 -4.63 -4.05
N ILE A 48 12.71 -3.74 -5.05
CA ILE A 48 13.11 -2.34 -4.86
C ILE A 48 12.12 -1.59 -3.94
N PRO A 49 10.80 -1.52 -4.22
CA PRO A 49 9.86 -0.88 -3.32
C PRO A 49 9.79 -1.59 -1.95
N VAL A 50 9.95 -2.90 -1.93
CA VAL A 50 9.96 -3.67 -0.67
C VAL A 50 11.15 -3.26 0.19
N ALA A 51 12.36 -3.20 -0.37
CA ALA A 51 13.57 -2.79 0.35
C ALA A 51 13.47 -1.33 0.85
N LEU A 52 12.96 -0.42 0.02
CA LEU A 52 12.76 0.98 0.40
C LEU A 52 11.76 1.12 1.56
N LEU A 53 10.68 0.36 1.54
CA LEU A 53 9.67 0.39 2.61
C LEU A 53 10.20 -0.26 3.89
N ILE A 54 10.94 -1.37 3.80
CA ILE A 54 11.63 -1.97 4.95
C ILE A 54 12.59 -0.95 5.58
N GLY A 55 13.42 -0.30 4.77
CA GLY A 55 14.34 0.74 5.26
C GLY A 55 13.60 1.90 5.93
N THR A 56 12.45 2.30 5.39
CA THR A 56 11.59 3.32 5.98
C THR A 56 11.03 2.86 7.32
N ASP A 57 10.54 1.62 7.40
CA ASP A 57 10.00 1.06 8.65
C ASP A 57 11.08 0.97 9.73
N VAL A 58 12.25 0.47 9.39
CA VAL A 58 13.40 0.40 10.29
C VAL A 58 13.75 1.81 10.80
N TYR A 59 13.88 2.78 9.90
CA TYR A 59 14.16 4.16 10.26
C TYR A 59 13.09 4.74 11.21
N LEU A 60 11.81 4.61 10.87
CA LEU A 60 10.73 5.13 11.70
C LEU A 60 10.67 4.45 13.08
N ASN A 61 10.86 3.14 13.15
CA ASN A 61 10.85 2.42 14.42
C ASN A 61 11.99 2.88 15.35
N PHE A 62 13.23 2.97 14.83
CA PHE A 62 14.37 3.35 15.66
C PHE A 62 14.42 4.83 15.99
N PHE A 63 14.22 5.70 14.99
CA PHE A 63 14.46 7.14 15.16
C PHE A 63 13.22 7.94 15.50
N ARG A 64 12.03 7.45 15.18
CA ARG A 64 10.79 8.20 15.39
C ARG A 64 9.92 7.65 16.52
N TYR A 65 9.71 6.34 16.52
CA TYR A 65 8.83 5.71 17.51
C TYR A 65 9.59 5.16 18.71
N HIS A 66 10.92 5.04 18.63
CA HIS A 66 11.79 4.45 19.65
C HIS A 66 11.31 3.05 20.09
N MET A 67 10.83 2.27 19.14
CA MET A 67 10.29 0.93 19.37
C MET A 67 11.25 -0.13 18.85
N ALA A 68 11.35 -1.24 19.56
CA ALA A 68 12.07 -2.41 19.06
C ALA A 68 11.35 -3.05 17.89
N LEU A 69 12.10 -3.59 16.94
CA LEU A 69 11.55 -4.42 15.89
C LEU A 69 11.12 -5.76 16.45
N THR A 70 9.91 -6.14 16.16
CA THR A 70 9.33 -7.42 16.55
C THR A 70 9.07 -8.29 15.32
N TRP A 71 8.92 -9.59 15.47
CA TRP A 71 8.82 -10.53 14.35
C TRP A 71 7.55 -10.30 13.49
N ASP A 72 6.46 -9.77 14.05
CA ASP A 72 5.25 -9.40 13.32
C ASP A 72 5.52 -8.32 12.27
N GLN A 73 6.55 -7.48 12.45
CA GLN A 73 7.01 -6.54 11.44
C GLN A 73 7.49 -7.26 10.16
N ALA A 74 8.13 -8.42 10.30
CA ALA A 74 8.56 -9.21 9.14
C ALA A 74 7.36 -9.73 8.32
N VAL A 75 6.22 -9.98 8.97
CA VAL A 75 4.97 -10.35 8.28
C VAL A 75 4.45 -9.20 7.43
N VAL A 76 4.53 -7.96 7.94
CA VAL A 76 4.18 -6.75 7.17
C VAL A 76 5.11 -6.60 5.95
N TRP A 77 6.40 -6.84 6.12
CA TRP A 77 7.37 -6.78 5.02
C TRP A 77 7.12 -7.84 3.95
N ALA A 78 6.78 -9.07 4.37
CA ALA A 78 6.36 -10.11 3.44
C ALA A 78 5.07 -9.73 2.68
N TRP A 79 4.14 -9.03 3.36
CA TRP A 79 2.94 -8.53 2.72
C TRP A 79 3.25 -7.44 1.66
N TYR A 80 4.27 -6.57 1.83
CA TYR A 80 4.70 -5.64 0.79
C TYR A 80 5.05 -6.36 -0.52
N ALA A 81 5.79 -7.48 -0.41
CA ALA A 81 6.09 -8.31 -1.56
C ALA A 81 4.81 -8.94 -2.15
N GLY A 82 3.90 -9.43 -1.31
CA GLY A 82 2.60 -9.95 -1.69
C GLY A 82 1.74 -8.94 -2.45
N ALA A 83 1.69 -7.69 -1.98
CA ALA A 83 0.97 -6.61 -2.66
C ALA A 83 1.56 -6.31 -4.05
N CYS A 84 2.89 -6.32 -4.21
CA CYS A 84 3.52 -6.24 -5.52
C CYS A 84 3.13 -7.43 -6.42
N CYS A 85 3.06 -8.63 -5.87
CA CYS A 85 2.62 -9.82 -6.62
C CYS A 85 1.15 -9.72 -7.06
N ILE A 86 0.24 -9.23 -6.20
CA ILE A 86 -1.14 -8.91 -6.59
C ILE A 86 -1.13 -7.89 -7.74
N GLY A 87 -0.30 -6.85 -7.66
CA GLY A 87 -0.12 -5.89 -8.75
C GLY A 87 0.33 -6.53 -10.06
N MET A 88 1.18 -7.57 -10.02
CA MET A 88 1.61 -8.28 -11.23
C MET A 88 0.44 -8.98 -11.95
N LEU A 89 -0.61 -9.37 -11.25
CA LEU A 89 -1.82 -9.98 -11.84
C LEU A 89 -2.63 -8.97 -12.67
N LEU A 90 -2.43 -7.68 -12.44
CA LEU A 90 -3.07 -6.60 -13.21
C LEU A 90 -2.40 -6.34 -14.57
N ARG A 91 -1.28 -6.99 -14.88
CA ARG A 91 -0.58 -6.80 -16.16
C ARG A 91 -1.47 -7.20 -17.33
N GLY A 92 -1.66 -6.27 -18.29
CA GLY A 92 -2.56 -6.47 -19.42
C GLY A 92 -4.05 -6.48 -19.09
N ARG A 93 -4.42 -6.34 -17.81
CA ARG A 93 -5.81 -6.39 -17.32
C ARG A 93 -6.20 -5.14 -16.52
N VAL A 94 -5.70 -3.97 -16.92
CA VAL A 94 -5.96 -2.71 -16.22
C VAL A 94 -7.37 -2.21 -16.57
N LYS A 95 -8.40 -2.90 -16.04
CA LYS A 95 -9.79 -2.45 -16.08
C LYS A 95 -10.20 -2.00 -14.68
N PRO A 96 -11.12 -1.02 -14.53
CA PRO A 96 -11.53 -0.50 -13.21
C PRO A 96 -11.94 -1.59 -12.22
N LEU A 97 -12.66 -2.61 -12.67
CA LEU A 97 -13.11 -3.73 -11.85
C LEU A 97 -11.92 -4.53 -11.28
N PHE A 98 -10.89 -4.84 -12.09
CA PHE A 98 -9.73 -5.61 -11.63
C PHE A 98 -8.84 -4.77 -10.70
N VAL A 99 -8.68 -3.47 -10.99
CA VAL A 99 -7.92 -2.55 -10.12
C VAL A 99 -8.63 -2.39 -8.79
N GLY A 100 -9.94 -2.18 -8.78
CA GLY A 100 -10.74 -2.10 -7.56
C GLY A 100 -10.71 -3.39 -6.74
N GLY A 101 -10.86 -4.54 -7.41
CA GLY A 101 -10.77 -5.86 -6.77
C GLY A 101 -9.39 -6.11 -6.16
N ALA A 102 -8.31 -5.73 -6.84
CA ALA A 102 -6.95 -5.84 -6.31
C ALA A 102 -6.72 -4.91 -5.11
N ALA A 103 -7.23 -3.68 -5.14
CA ALA A 103 -7.16 -2.74 -4.03
C ALA A 103 -7.89 -3.27 -2.79
N ILE A 104 -9.13 -3.76 -2.97
CA ILE A 104 -9.90 -4.39 -1.87
C ILE A 104 -9.17 -5.62 -1.34
N GLY A 105 -8.75 -6.54 -2.23
CA GLY A 105 -8.04 -7.76 -1.83
C GLY A 105 -6.73 -7.47 -1.10
N SER A 106 -6.01 -6.44 -1.52
CA SER A 106 -4.80 -5.96 -0.86
C SER A 106 -5.10 -5.46 0.56
N SER A 107 -6.07 -4.56 0.73
CA SER A 107 -6.46 -4.03 2.04
C SER A 107 -7.02 -5.10 2.99
N VAL A 108 -7.88 -6.00 2.48
CA VAL A 108 -8.43 -7.10 3.28
C VAL A 108 -7.33 -8.06 3.72
N SER A 109 -6.43 -8.45 2.81
CA SER A 109 -5.31 -9.34 3.16
C SER A 109 -4.37 -8.69 4.17
N PHE A 110 -4.08 -7.40 4.04
CA PHE A 110 -3.30 -6.65 5.02
C PHE A 110 -3.95 -6.69 6.39
N PHE A 111 -5.22 -6.31 6.47
CA PHE A 111 -5.99 -6.30 7.71
C PHE A 111 -5.97 -7.67 8.41
N LEU A 112 -6.22 -8.75 7.67
CA LEU A 112 -6.25 -10.09 8.24
C LEU A 112 -4.87 -10.55 8.70
N ILE A 113 -3.87 -10.42 7.84
CA ILE A 113 -2.52 -10.98 8.09
C ILE A 113 -1.80 -10.18 9.17
N SER A 114 -1.82 -8.84 9.12
CA SER A 114 -1.10 -8.00 10.07
C SER A 114 -1.70 -8.09 11.48
N ASN A 115 -3.02 -8.05 11.63
CA ASN A 115 -3.65 -8.11 12.94
C ASN A 115 -3.56 -9.51 13.57
N PHE A 116 -3.62 -10.56 12.75
CA PHE A 116 -3.33 -11.91 13.23
C PHE A 116 -1.89 -12.02 13.74
N ALA A 117 -0.91 -11.47 13.02
CA ALA A 117 0.48 -11.45 13.44
C ALA A 117 0.68 -10.65 14.74
N VAL A 118 0.07 -9.48 14.86
CA VAL A 118 0.10 -8.64 16.10
C VAL A 118 -0.48 -9.42 17.28
N TRP A 119 -1.64 -10.06 17.12
CA TRP A 119 -2.22 -10.89 18.16
C TRP A 119 -1.30 -12.06 18.52
N LEU A 120 -0.72 -12.73 17.51
CA LEU A 120 0.17 -13.86 17.72
C LEU A 120 1.50 -13.44 18.37
N ALA A 121 2.03 -12.27 18.09
CA ALA A 121 3.24 -11.74 18.69
C ALA A 121 3.08 -11.45 20.19
N GLY A 122 1.88 -11.06 20.62
CA GLY A 122 1.61 -10.80 22.04
C GLY A 122 2.22 -9.51 22.57
N ASN A 123 2.67 -8.62 21.68
CA ASN A 123 3.26 -7.33 22.06
C ASN A 123 2.22 -6.36 22.62
N ILE A 124 0.95 -6.56 22.32
CA ILE A 124 -0.20 -5.84 22.84
C ILE A 124 -0.99 -6.79 23.75
N ALA A 125 -1.54 -6.30 24.85
CA ALA A 125 -2.18 -7.08 25.89
C ALA A 125 -3.54 -7.71 25.49
N TYR A 126 -3.60 -8.37 24.33
CA TYR A 126 -4.75 -9.18 23.93
C TYR A 126 -4.55 -10.64 24.40
N PRO A 127 -5.51 -11.21 25.15
CA PRO A 127 -5.44 -12.61 25.56
C PRO A 127 -5.33 -13.57 24.36
N LYS A 128 -4.59 -14.69 24.55
CA LYS A 128 -4.47 -15.75 23.53
C LYS A 128 -5.72 -16.63 23.46
N THR A 129 -6.86 -16.00 23.28
CA THR A 129 -8.18 -16.61 23.17
C THR A 129 -8.92 -16.08 21.94
N LEU A 130 -9.98 -16.75 21.50
CA LEU A 130 -10.82 -16.26 20.40
C LEU A 130 -11.41 -14.88 20.70
N ALA A 131 -11.78 -14.62 21.96
CA ALA A 131 -12.24 -13.30 22.39
C ALA A 131 -11.16 -12.23 22.25
N GLY A 132 -9.90 -12.54 22.64
CA GLY A 132 -8.75 -11.64 22.46
C GLY A 132 -8.43 -11.40 20.99
N LEU A 133 -8.52 -12.42 20.14
CA LEU A 133 -8.39 -12.27 18.69
C LEU A 133 -9.49 -11.33 18.15
N GLY A 134 -10.74 -11.55 18.53
CA GLY A 134 -11.86 -10.68 18.16
C GLY A 134 -11.65 -9.23 18.60
N ALA A 135 -11.15 -9.01 19.83
CA ALA A 135 -10.84 -7.68 20.33
C ALA A 135 -9.72 -7.00 19.50
N CYS A 136 -8.67 -7.75 19.11
CA CYS A 136 -7.60 -7.24 18.25
C CYS A 136 -8.13 -6.78 16.90
N PHE A 137 -8.93 -7.60 16.23
CA PHE A 137 -9.54 -7.24 14.94
C PHE A 137 -10.51 -6.08 15.06
N THR A 138 -11.32 -6.04 16.12
CA THR A 138 -12.27 -4.94 16.35
C THR A 138 -11.57 -3.61 16.53
N ALA A 139 -10.49 -3.59 17.30
CA ALA A 139 -9.66 -2.39 17.50
C ALA A 139 -9.01 -1.88 16.20
N ALA A 140 -8.77 -2.77 15.25
CA ALA A 140 -8.16 -2.45 13.97
C ALA A 140 -9.15 -1.95 12.90
N ILE A 141 -10.46 -2.06 13.09
CA ILE A 141 -11.49 -1.65 12.11
C ILE A 141 -11.33 -0.19 11.64
N PRO A 142 -11.06 0.81 12.51
CA PRO A 142 -10.88 2.19 12.08
C PRO A 142 -9.70 2.36 11.10
N PHE A 143 -8.60 1.65 11.35
CA PHE A 143 -7.42 1.66 10.49
C PHE A 143 -7.71 0.97 9.14
N PHE A 144 -8.38 -0.17 9.18
CA PHE A 144 -8.82 -0.88 7.98
C PHE A 144 -9.71 -0.04 7.08
N ARG A 145 -10.68 0.67 7.66
CA ARG A 145 -11.55 1.59 6.92
C ARG A 145 -10.74 2.65 6.17
N ASN A 146 -9.79 3.28 6.85
CA ASN A 146 -8.94 4.31 6.26
C ASN A 146 -8.01 3.74 5.18
N ASP A 147 -7.40 2.57 5.43
CA ASP A 147 -6.57 1.87 4.46
C ASP A 147 -7.37 1.49 3.20
N LEU A 148 -8.57 0.94 3.36
CA LEU A 148 -9.42 0.55 2.25
C LEU A 148 -9.83 1.76 1.39
N ILE A 149 -10.26 2.85 2.02
CA ILE A 149 -10.64 4.08 1.31
C ILE A 149 -9.43 4.65 0.58
N SER A 150 -8.27 4.76 1.24
CA SER A 150 -7.06 5.28 0.62
C SER A 150 -6.58 4.40 -0.53
N SER A 151 -6.60 3.08 -0.35
CA SER A 151 -6.19 2.11 -1.36
C SER A 151 -7.06 2.22 -2.63
N LEU A 152 -8.37 2.35 -2.48
CA LEU A 152 -9.30 2.56 -3.60
C LEU A 152 -9.07 3.91 -4.29
N MET A 153 -9.00 5.00 -3.52
CA MET A 153 -8.81 6.35 -4.06
C MET A 153 -7.48 6.48 -4.81
N PHE A 154 -6.37 6.10 -4.16
CA PHE A 154 -5.06 6.20 -4.79
C PHE A 154 -4.89 5.23 -5.95
N SER A 155 -5.48 4.03 -5.90
CA SER A 155 -5.47 3.12 -7.04
C SER A 155 -6.23 3.72 -8.22
N ALA A 156 -7.40 4.32 -8.01
CA ALA A 156 -8.14 5.00 -9.06
C ALA A 156 -7.29 6.11 -9.70
N VAL A 157 -6.67 6.97 -8.90
CA VAL A 157 -5.81 8.06 -9.39
C VAL A 157 -4.58 7.54 -10.11
N PHE A 158 -3.82 6.63 -9.51
CA PHE A 158 -2.55 6.15 -10.06
C PHE A 158 -2.72 5.39 -11.37
N PHE A 159 -3.79 4.62 -11.50
CA PHE A 159 -4.08 3.89 -12.75
C PHE A 159 -4.76 4.77 -13.79
N ALA A 160 -5.48 5.84 -13.41
CA ALA A 160 -6.09 6.77 -14.36
C ALA A 160 -5.05 7.70 -15.03
N ILE A 161 -4.04 8.17 -14.30
CA ILE A 161 -3.05 9.14 -14.81
C ILE A 161 -2.40 8.69 -16.15
N PRO A 162 -1.87 7.46 -16.30
CA PRO A 162 -1.28 7.03 -17.57
C PRO A 162 -2.29 6.92 -18.70
N VAL A 163 -3.55 6.62 -18.39
CA VAL A 163 -4.63 6.53 -19.38
C VAL A 163 -4.98 7.93 -19.89
N LEU A 164 -5.22 8.85 -18.99
CA LEU A 164 -5.51 10.26 -19.32
C LEU A 164 -4.37 10.92 -20.09
N ALA A 165 -3.12 10.67 -19.70
CA ALA A 165 -1.95 11.19 -20.40
C ALA A 165 -1.88 10.70 -21.87
N ARG A 166 -2.24 9.44 -22.12
CA ARG A 166 -2.31 8.90 -23.50
C ARG A 166 -3.41 9.57 -24.31
N TYR A 167 -4.60 9.74 -23.75
CA TYR A 167 -5.70 10.43 -24.45
C TYR A 167 -5.34 11.89 -24.76
N ALA A 168 -4.71 12.61 -23.84
CA ALA A 168 -4.26 13.97 -24.06
C ALA A 168 -3.20 14.06 -25.18
N ALA A 169 -2.24 13.14 -25.20
CA ALA A 169 -1.23 13.08 -26.26
C ALA A 169 -1.85 12.82 -27.65
N GLN A 170 -2.76 11.84 -27.75
CA GLN A 170 -3.46 11.55 -28.99
C GLN A 170 -4.29 12.72 -29.50
N ALA A 171 -5.00 13.43 -28.61
CA ALA A 171 -5.77 14.61 -28.98
C ALA A 171 -4.88 15.76 -29.47
N ALA A 172 -3.69 15.94 -28.89
CA ALA A 172 -2.71 16.92 -29.32
C ALA A 172 -2.16 16.61 -30.72
N GLU A 173 -1.83 15.34 -30.98
CA GLU A 173 -1.35 14.87 -32.30
C GLU A 173 -2.41 15.08 -33.38
N GLN A 174 -3.68 14.73 -33.13
CA GLN A 174 -4.78 14.94 -34.08
C GLN A 174 -4.99 16.43 -34.42
N LYS A 175 -4.87 17.31 -33.40
CA LYS A 175 -5.01 18.76 -33.60
C LYS A 175 -3.85 19.33 -34.44
N SER A 176 -2.63 18.82 -34.24
CA SER A 176 -1.45 19.24 -35.01
C SER A 176 -1.51 18.74 -36.47
N ALA A 177 -2.12 17.59 -36.72
CA ALA A 177 -2.29 17.02 -38.09
C ALA A 177 -3.41 17.70 -38.89
N ALA A 178 -4.31 18.42 -38.23
CA ALA A 178 -5.44 19.12 -38.84
C ALA A 178 -5.18 20.62 -39.08
N ALA A 179 -4.04 21.13 -38.62
CA ALA A 179 -3.61 22.52 -38.80
C ALA A 179 -2.55 22.67 -39.88
#